data_794bc7013b2b053098378b3718094a50
#
_entry.id   794bc7013b2b053098378b3718094a50
#
_cell.length_a   1.000
_cell.length_b   1.000
_cell.length_c   1.000
_cell.angle_alpha   90.00
_cell.angle_beta   90.00
_cell.angle_gamma   90.00
#
_symmetry.space_group_name_H-M   'P 1'
#
loop_
_entity.id
_entity.type
_entity.pdbx_description
1 polymer ?
#
loop_
_entity_poly.entity_id
_entity_poly.type
_entity_poly.pdbx_seq_one_letter_code
_entity_poly.pdbx_strand_id
1 'polypeptide(L)'
;MTSPAIVAIHGGAGTILRDAMDTDTERQYRAELTAILQAAQAVLAEGGSALDAVTVAVRMLEDCPLFNAGRGAVYTAEGKHELDAAIMDGATRAAGAICCATRVRNPVLAARRVMEASEHVLFAGAGADAFAAAQGLELVEPGYFDTDARHAQWLNARAAAGMMLDHDASTFAFGAPRRAEPLDPDRKHGTVGAVARDLHGHVAAATSTGGITNKQPGRVGDSPIIGAGCYADDATCAVSATGTGEMFIRLAAAHDVAAQIAYRGATLAQAAHDVVMNQLPRIAGRGGIIAVDAFGNVAMPFNTEGMYRGHARVGAAPVVGIYRDDDAS
;
A
#
# COMPACT_ATOMS: atom_id res chain seq x y z
N MET A 1 20.20 21.72 -13.70
CA MET A 1 19.22 22.03 -12.64
C MET A 1 18.92 20.71 -11.96
N THR A 2 19.08 20.60 -10.65
CA THR A 2 18.69 19.42 -9.88
C THR A 2 17.16 19.31 -9.92
N SER A 3 16.61 18.14 -10.25
CA SER A 3 15.16 17.92 -10.21
C SER A 3 14.65 18.16 -8.78
N PRO A 4 13.49 18.81 -8.59
CA PRO A 4 12.94 19.07 -7.26
C PRO A 4 12.62 17.78 -6.53
N ALA A 5 12.74 17.81 -5.20
CA ALA A 5 12.27 16.71 -4.37
C ALA A 5 10.75 16.52 -4.52
N ILE A 6 10.30 15.27 -4.41
CA ILE A 6 8.91 14.90 -4.66
C ILE A 6 8.50 13.72 -3.78
N VAL A 7 7.24 13.70 -3.37
CA VAL A 7 6.58 12.57 -2.72
C VAL A 7 5.31 12.22 -3.49
N ALA A 8 5.02 10.92 -3.62
CA ALA A 8 3.72 10.43 -4.08
C ALA A 8 3.16 9.42 -3.07
N ILE A 9 1.82 9.39 -2.92
CA ILE A 9 1.12 8.51 -2.00
C ILE A 9 -0.02 7.78 -2.69
N HIS A 10 -0.42 6.63 -2.14
CA HIS A 10 -1.70 5.99 -2.42
C HIS A 10 -2.41 5.58 -1.12
N GLY A 11 -3.73 5.63 -1.15
CA GLY A 11 -4.64 5.17 -0.10
C GLY A 11 -5.41 3.91 -0.48
N GLY A 12 -4.95 3.20 -1.54
CA GLY A 12 -5.57 1.97 -2.03
C GLY A 12 -6.23 2.11 -3.39
N ALA A 13 -6.27 1.00 -4.13
CA ALA A 13 -6.96 0.84 -5.41
C ALA A 13 -8.08 -0.20 -5.29
N GLY A 14 -9.17 -0.02 -6.05
CA GLY A 14 -10.30 -0.95 -6.01
C GLY A 14 -11.52 -0.47 -6.78
N THR A 15 -12.67 -1.08 -6.47
CA THR A 15 -13.98 -0.67 -7.00
C THR A 15 -14.44 0.61 -6.31
N ILE A 16 -13.86 1.74 -6.72
CA ILE A 16 -14.19 3.07 -6.21
C ILE A 16 -14.96 3.79 -7.29
N LEU A 17 -16.30 3.69 -7.19
CA LEU A 17 -17.21 4.29 -8.16
C LEU A 17 -17.62 5.69 -7.70
N ARG A 18 -17.61 6.67 -8.61
CA ARG A 18 -18.03 8.06 -8.32
C ARG A 18 -19.47 8.12 -7.82
N ASP A 19 -20.36 7.38 -8.46
CA ASP A 19 -21.79 7.36 -8.13
C ASP A 19 -22.11 6.66 -6.79
N ALA A 20 -21.16 5.90 -6.24
CA ALA A 20 -21.32 5.21 -4.97
C ALA A 20 -20.71 5.98 -3.78
N MET A 21 -20.10 7.13 -4.03
CA MET A 21 -19.47 7.96 -2.99
C MET A 21 -20.22 9.31 -2.89
N ASP A 22 -20.66 9.65 -1.69
CA ASP A 22 -21.24 10.97 -1.45
C ASP A 22 -20.17 12.08 -1.46
N THR A 23 -20.59 13.29 -1.75
CA THR A 23 -19.70 14.46 -1.91
C THR A 23 -18.90 14.79 -0.63
N ASP A 24 -19.47 14.56 0.54
CA ASP A 24 -18.79 14.87 1.81
C ASP A 24 -17.70 13.86 2.10
N THR A 25 -17.95 12.58 1.86
CA THR A 25 -16.97 11.51 1.94
C THR A 25 -15.83 11.72 0.93
N GLU A 26 -16.14 12.07 -0.33
CA GLU A 26 -15.10 12.37 -1.32
C GLU A 26 -14.24 13.56 -0.88
N ARG A 27 -14.85 14.64 -0.40
CA ARG A 27 -14.13 15.80 0.11
C ARG A 27 -13.20 15.44 1.27
N GLN A 28 -13.64 14.57 2.18
CA GLN A 28 -12.85 14.10 3.31
C GLN A 28 -11.62 13.32 2.83
N TYR A 29 -11.76 12.35 1.91
CA TYR A 29 -10.62 11.63 1.35
C TYR A 29 -9.62 12.57 0.67
N ARG A 30 -10.08 13.53 -0.14
CA ARG A 30 -9.21 14.50 -0.81
C ARG A 30 -8.48 15.41 0.18
N ALA A 31 -9.15 15.84 1.24
CA ALA A 31 -8.55 16.66 2.29
C ALA A 31 -7.44 15.90 3.03
N GLU A 32 -7.69 14.66 3.44
CA GLU A 32 -6.69 13.82 4.12
C GLU A 32 -5.47 13.54 3.22
N LEU A 33 -5.67 13.15 1.97
CA LEU A 33 -4.57 12.95 1.01
C LEU A 33 -3.74 14.23 0.85
N THR A 34 -4.40 15.38 0.77
CA THR A 34 -3.71 16.68 0.65
C THR A 34 -2.88 16.99 1.88
N ALA A 35 -3.44 16.80 3.08
CA ALA A 35 -2.74 17.06 4.35
C ALA A 35 -1.52 16.14 4.52
N ILE A 36 -1.65 14.86 4.18
CA ILE A 36 -0.55 13.89 4.24
C ILE A 36 0.57 14.26 3.25
N LEU A 37 0.21 14.63 2.02
CA LEU A 37 1.19 15.10 1.03
C LEU A 37 1.91 16.36 1.49
N GLN A 38 1.20 17.33 2.09
CA GLN A 38 1.80 18.55 2.62
C GLN A 38 2.80 18.26 3.75
N ALA A 39 2.46 17.35 4.66
CA ALA A 39 3.35 16.95 5.75
C ALA A 39 4.63 16.28 5.24
N ALA A 40 4.52 15.34 4.31
CA ALA A 40 5.68 14.68 3.72
C ALA A 40 6.52 15.63 2.83
N GLN A 41 5.85 16.53 2.09
CA GLN A 41 6.52 17.57 1.31
C GLN A 41 7.31 18.54 2.20
N ALA A 42 6.80 18.89 3.38
CA ALA A 42 7.50 19.76 4.33
C ALA A 42 8.80 19.12 4.81
N VAL A 43 8.80 17.81 5.11
CA VAL A 43 10.04 17.07 5.44
C VAL A 43 11.10 17.24 4.35
N LEU A 44 10.70 17.05 3.08
CA LEU A 44 11.62 17.19 1.94
C LEU A 44 12.08 18.66 1.74
N ALA A 45 11.19 19.63 1.96
CA ALA A 45 11.50 21.05 1.82
C ALA A 45 12.51 21.54 2.87
N GLU A 46 12.48 20.94 4.06
CA GLU A 46 13.43 21.21 5.17
C GLU A 46 14.75 20.44 5.01
N GLY A 47 14.93 19.69 3.91
CA GLY A 47 16.15 18.94 3.62
C GLY A 47 16.18 17.54 4.26
N GLY A 48 15.02 17.04 4.75
CA GLY A 48 14.87 15.67 5.24
C GLY A 48 15.01 14.65 4.11
N SER A 49 15.29 13.40 4.48
CA SER A 49 15.50 12.30 3.53
C SER A 49 14.20 11.80 2.90
N ALA A 50 14.31 11.15 1.75
CA ALA A 50 13.18 10.42 1.14
C ALA A 50 12.59 9.39 2.11
N LEU A 51 13.45 8.71 2.88
CA LEU A 51 13.05 7.73 3.89
C LEU A 51 12.19 8.36 5.00
N ASP A 52 12.53 9.57 5.47
CA ASP A 52 11.74 10.30 6.47
C ASP A 52 10.39 10.74 5.90
N ALA A 53 10.38 11.21 4.66
CA ALA A 53 9.15 11.65 4.00
C ALA A 53 8.14 10.50 3.82
N VAL A 54 8.57 9.31 3.33
CA VAL A 54 7.68 8.15 3.20
C VAL A 54 7.23 7.61 4.56
N THR A 55 8.09 7.68 5.60
CA THR A 55 7.73 7.29 6.97
C THR A 55 6.63 8.18 7.53
N VAL A 56 6.75 9.51 7.38
CA VAL A 56 5.72 10.46 7.82
C VAL A 56 4.42 10.24 7.08
N ALA A 57 4.47 10.09 5.75
CA ALA A 57 3.28 9.87 4.92
C ALA A 57 2.54 8.59 5.32
N VAL A 58 3.23 7.46 5.41
CA VAL A 58 2.58 6.17 5.72
C VAL A 58 2.09 6.13 7.16
N ARG A 59 2.83 6.70 8.13
CA ARG A 59 2.35 6.84 9.51
C ARG A 59 1.03 7.62 9.59
N MET A 60 0.91 8.73 8.86
CA MET A 60 -0.34 9.51 8.83
C MET A 60 -1.48 8.73 8.16
N LEU A 61 -1.20 7.95 7.12
CA LEU A 61 -2.17 7.04 6.50
C LEU A 61 -2.63 5.94 7.47
N GLU A 62 -1.72 5.40 8.31
CA GLU A 62 -2.03 4.41 9.35
C GLU A 62 -2.86 5.01 10.51
N ASP A 63 -2.66 6.28 10.85
CA ASP A 63 -3.43 6.96 11.90
C ASP A 63 -4.83 7.39 11.41
N CYS A 64 -5.06 7.45 10.09
CA CYS A 64 -6.32 7.88 9.48
C CYS A 64 -7.30 6.70 9.32
N PRO A 65 -8.50 6.72 9.95
CA PRO A 65 -9.45 5.61 9.93
C PRO A 65 -10.11 5.36 8.56
N LEU A 66 -9.91 6.24 7.58
CA LEU A 66 -10.47 6.09 6.24
C LEU A 66 -9.76 5.01 5.43
N PHE A 67 -8.49 4.75 5.72
CA PHE A 67 -7.65 3.84 4.94
C PHE A 67 -7.49 2.47 5.61
N ASN A 68 -7.15 1.45 4.84
CA ASN A 68 -6.96 0.09 5.34
C ASN A 68 -5.49 -0.14 5.75
N ALA A 69 -5.07 0.53 6.80
CA ALA A 69 -3.78 0.35 7.45
C ALA A 69 -3.86 0.91 8.86
N GLY A 70 -3.13 0.34 9.83
CA GLY A 70 -3.19 0.80 11.21
C GLY A 70 -4.64 0.95 11.71
N ARG A 71 -5.02 2.16 12.15
CA ARG A 71 -6.39 2.47 12.55
C ARG A 71 -7.31 2.49 11.32
N GLY A 72 -8.22 1.55 11.24
CA GLY A 72 -9.09 1.35 10.07
C GLY A 72 -8.68 0.15 9.22
N ALA A 73 -7.74 -0.66 9.69
CA ALA A 73 -7.42 -1.95 9.12
C ALA A 73 -8.64 -2.88 9.08
N VAL A 74 -8.72 -3.71 8.06
CA VAL A 74 -9.78 -4.72 7.91
C VAL A 74 -9.62 -5.87 8.90
N TYR A 75 -10.71 -6.60 9.13
CA TYR A 75 -10.73 -7.76 10.03
C TYR A 75 -10.37 -9.06 9.30
N THR A 76 -9.72 -9.96 10.03
CA THR A 76 -9.56 -11.38 9.66
C THR A 76 -10.89 -12.13 9.79
N ALA A 77 -10.95 -13.38 9.30
CA ALA A 77 -12.12 -14.24 9.46
C ALA A 77 -12.48 -14.52 10.94
N GLU A 78 -11.51 -14.38 11.86
CA GLU A 78 -11.72 -14.50 13.30
C GLU A 78 -12.14 -13.19 14.00
N GLY A 79 -12.32 -12.10 13.25
CA GLY A 79 -12.67 -10.80 13.83
C GLY A 79 -11.52 -10.12 14.58
N LYS A 80 -10.28 -10.35 14.13
CA LYS A 80 -9.06 -9.73 14.66
C LYS A 80 -8.38 -8.90 13.57
N HIS A 81 -7.41 -8.07 13.96
CA HIS A 81 -6.54 -7.35 13.03
C HIS A 81 -5.16 -7.98 12.97
N GLU A 82 -4.62 -8.11 11.77
CA GLU A 82 -3.24 -8.47 11.48
C GLU A 82 -2.68 -7.47 10.49
N LEU A 83 -1.61 -6.80 10.86
CA LEU A 83 -1.04 -5.65 10.17
C LEU A 83 0.29 -6.02 9.52
N ASP A 84 0.50 -5.53 8.31
CA ASP A 84 1.70 -5.77 7.52
C ASP A 84 2.28 -4.42 7.07
N ALA A 85 3.62 -4.26 7.09
CA ALA A 85 4.28 -3.09 6.53
C ALA A 85 5.69 -3.42 6.06
N ALA A 86 6.16 -2.65 5.07
CA ALA A 86 7.55 -2.64 4.62
C ALA A 86 8.04 -1.24 4.33
N ILE A 87 9.34 -1.05 4.43
CA ILE A 87 10.05 0.17 4.05
C ILE A 87 11.39 -0.20 3.41
N MET A 88 11.84 0.57 2.43
CA MET A 88 13.11 0.35 1.75
C MET A 88 13.78 1.67 1.39
N ASP A 89 15.07 1.76 1.68
CA ASP A 89 15.96 2.85 1.31
C ASP A 89 16.66 2.54 -0.02
N GLY A 90 16.50 3.39 -1.01
CA GLY A 90 17.08 3.19 -2.35
C GLY A 90 18.58 3.42 -2.41
N ALA A 91 19.14 4.26 -1.53
CA ALA A 91 20.58 4.57 -1.52
C ALA A 91 21.42 3.35 -1.10
N THR A 92 20.97 2.59 -0.13
CA THR A 92 21.68 1.44 0.43
C THR A 92 21.04 0.11 0.08
N ARG A 93 19.78 0.12 -0.37
CA ARG A 93 18.88 -1.01 -0.50
C ARG A 93 18.60 -1.74 0.83
N ALA A 94 18.89 -1.06 1.94
CA ALA A 94 18.45 -1.54 3.24
C ALA A 94 16.91 -1.57 3.29
N ALA A 95 16.37 -2.61 3.89
CA ALA A 95 14.93 -2.81 3.97
C ALA A 95 14.53 -3.40 5.32
N GLY A 96 13.31 -3.11 5.75
CA GLY A 96 12.71 -3.70 6.91
C GLY A 96 11.22 -3.92 6.70
N ALA A 97 10.70 -5.00 7.29
CA ALA A 97 9.29 -5.35 7.18
C ALA A 97 8.78 -6.04 8.45
N ILE A 98 7.49 -5.94 8.67
CA ILE A 98 6.75 -6.75 9.63
C ILE A 98 5.49 -7.31 8.96
N CYS A 99 5.05 -8.49 9.37
CA CYS A 99 3.78 -9.04 8.95
C CYS A 99 3.02 -9.69 10.11
N CYS A 100 1.69 -9.75 10.01
CA CYS A 100 0.78 -10.30 11.02
C CYS A 100 0.99 -9.71 12.43
N ALA A 101 1.43 -8.45 12.53
CA ALA A 101 1.52 -7.74 13.79
C ALA A 101 0.11 -7.40 14.30
N THR A 102 -0.11 -7.44 15.62
CA THR A 102 -1.46 -7.29 16.19
C THR A 102 -1.58 -6.14 17.20
N ARG A 103 -0.46 -5.55 17.62
CA ARG A 103 -0.42 -4.55 18.69
C ARG A 103 0.37 -3.29 18.34
N VAL A 104 1.19 -3.32 17.31
CA VAL A 104 2.01 -2.16 16.91
C VAL A 104 1.11 -1.07 16.38
N ARG A 105 1.07 0.11 17.03
CA ARG A 105 0.22 1.22 16.62
C ARG A 105 0.46 1.64 15.17
N ASN A 106 1.74 1.85 14.82
CA ASN A 106 2.17 2.24 13.48
C ASN A 106 3.14 1.20 12.90
N PRO A 107 2.64 0.24 12.12
CA PRO A 107 3.43 -0.82 11.48
C PRO A 107 4.65 -0.33 10.71
N VAL A 108 4.55 0.79 9.99
CA VAL A 108 5.67 1.38 9.23
C VAL A 108 6.85 1.77 10.12
N LEU A 109 6.59 2.23 11.35
CA LEU A 109 7.65 2.56 12.30
C LEU A 109 8.39 1.30 12.76
N ALA A 110 7.67 0.19 12.96
CA ALA A 110 8.31 -1.09 13.28
C ALA A 110 9.11 -1.63 12.09
N ALA A 111 8.59 -1.57 10.88
CA ALA A 111 9.32 -1.93 9.67
C ALA A 111 10.63 -1.10 9.54
N ARG A 112 10.56 0.20 9.80
CA ARG A 112 11.74 1.07 9.83
C ARG A 112 12.75 0.65 10.91
N ARG A 113 12.30 0.31 12.12
CA ARG A 113 13.18 -0.18 13.17
C ARG A 113 13.82 -1.53 12.85
N VAL A 114 13.11 -2.43 12.15
CA VAL A 114 13.71 -3.67 11.65
C VAL A 114 14.89 -3.34 10.73
N MET A 115 14.75 -2.42 9.80
CA MET A 115 15.82 -1.98 8.90
C MET A 115 17.00 -1.34 9.64
N GLU A 116 16.73 -0.46 10.63
CA GLU A 116 17.76 0.37 11.28
C GLU A 116 18.47 -0.31 12.44
N ALA A 117 17.79 -1.25 13.13
CA ALA A 117 18.23 -1.76 14.43
C ALA A 117 18.27 -3.30 14.52
N SER A 118 18.22 -4.00 13.39
CA SER A 118 18.36 -5.47 13.39
C SER A 118 19.20 -5.95 12.21
N GLU A 119 19.72 -7.19 12.32
CA GLU A 119 20.37 -7.91 11.22
C GLU A 119 19.37 -8.61 10.29
N HIS A 120 18.08 -8.57 10.64
CA HIS A 120 17.01 -9.21 9.89
C HIS A 120 16.25 -8.21 9.01
N VAL A 121 15.58 -8.70 7.98
CA VAL A 121 14.76 -7.87 7.10
C VAL A 121 13.28 -7.97 7.46
N LEU A 122 12.82 -9.08 8.04
CA LEU A 122 11.39 -9.33 8.27
C LEU A 122 11.16 -10.03 9.62
N PHE A 123 10.22 -9.48 10.40
CA PHE A 123 9.64 -10.14 11.58
C PHE A 123 8.16 -10.43 11.38
N ALA A 124 7.65 -11.50 12.02
CA ALA A 124 6.27 -11.93 11.86
C ALA A 124 5.54 -12.14 13.20
N GLY A 125 4.23 -11.86 13.22
CA GLY A 125 3.32 -12.16 14.32
C GLY A 125 3.78 -11.64 15.66
N ALA A 126 3.68 -12.45 16.70
CA ALA A 126 4.09 -12.09 18.07
C ALA A 126 5.57 -11.67 18.17
N GLY A 127 6.43 -12.18 17.28
CA GLY A 127 7.83 -11.76 17.19
C GLY A 127 7.99 -10.32 16.71
N ALA A 128 7.14 -9.87 15.79
CA ALA A 128 7.11 -8.48 15.35
C ALA A 128 6.64 -7.53 16.47
N ASP A 129 5.58 -7.88 17.20
CA ASP A 129 5.10 -7.11 18.35
C ASP A 129 6.15 -7.05 19.48
N ALA A 130 6.82 -8.16 19.79
CA ALA A 130 7.88 -8.22 20.79
C ALA A 130 9.09 -7.37 20.40
N PHE A 131 9.52 -7.43 19.14
CA PHE A 131 10.59 -6.58 18.62
C PHE A 131 10.23 -5.10 18.73
N ALA A 132 9.04 -4.72 18.29
CA ALA A 132 8.55 -3.33 18.36
C ALA A 132 8.57 -2.82 19.81
N ALA A 133 8.09 -3.63 20.77
CA ALA A 133 8.13 -3.29 22.18
C ALA A 133 9.58 -3.09 22.69
N ALA A 134 10.50 -3.98 22.33
CA ALA A 134 11.91 -3.87 22.70
C ALA A 134 12.60 -2.64 22.11
N GLN A 135 12.12 -2.14 20.96
CA GLN A 135 12.56 -0.89 20.34
C GLN A 135 11.86 0.37 20.89
N GLY A 136 11.01 0.24 21.92
CA GLY A 136 10.31 1.36 22.56
C GLY A 136 9.18 1.95 21.72
N LEU A 137 8.65 1.22 20.74
CA LEU A 137 7.51 1.64 19.95
C LEU A 137 6.20 1.49 20.72
N GLU A 138 5.22 2.35 20.42
CA GLU A 138 3.92 2.31 21.04
C GLU A 138 3.15 1.04 20.63
N LEU A 139 2.76 0.25 21.63
CA LEU A 139 1.82 -0.85 21.48
C LEU A 139 0.44 -0.43 21.98
N VAL A 140 -0.59 -0.86 21.26
CA VAL A 140 -1.99 -0.56 21.60
C VAL A 140 -2.78 -1.84 21.85
N GLU A 141 -3.91 -1.72 22.49
CA GLU A 141 -4.87 -2.83 22.59
C GLU A 141 -5.54 -3.04 21.22
N PRO A 142 -5.89 -4.28 20.85
CA PRO A 142 -6.44 -4.58 19.52
C PRO A 142 -7.64 -3.73 19.10
N GLY A 143 -8.50 -3.31 20.06
CA GLY A 143 -9.64 -2.45 19.79
C GLY A 143 -9.29 -1.02 19.30
N TYR A 144 -8.02 -0.62 19.35
CA TYR A 144 -7.57 0.65 18.77
C TYR A 144 -7.78 0.70 17.25
N PHE A 145 -7.69 -0.44 16.58
CA PHE A 145 -7.81 -0.56 15.11
C PHE A 145 -9.26 -0.62 14.64
N ASP A 146 -10.21 -0.84 15.55
CA ASP A 146 -11.64 -0.98 15.26
C ASP A 146 -12.22 0.32 14.69
N THR A 147 -13.05 0.18 13.66
CA THR A 147 -13.95 1.23 13.19
C THR A 147 -15.31 0.62 12.84
N ASP A 148 -16.41 1.38 13.06
CA ASP A 148 -17.75 0.91 12.77
C ASP A 148 -17.90 0.51 11.29
N ALA A 149 -17.28 1.28 10.39
CA ALA A 149 -17.32 0.99 8.95
C ALA A 149 -16.65 -0.34 8.60
N ARG A 150 -15.47 -0.65 9.20
CA ARG A 150 -14.77 -1.92 8.96
C ARG A 150 -15.47 -3.10 9.61
N HIS A 151 -16.06 -2.89 10.79
CA HIS A 151 -16.86 -3.92 11.43
C HIS A 151 -18.10 -4.28 10.60
N ALA A 152 -18.86 -3.28 10.10
CA ALA A 152 -19.99 -3.52 9.21
C ALA A 152 -19.58 -4.25 7.92
N GLN A 153 -18.46 -3.83 7.30
CA GLN A 153 -17.89 -4.48 6.12
C GLN A 153 -17.55 -5.96 6.37
N TRP A 154 -16.95 -6.28 7.52
CA TRP A 154 -16.63 -7.65 7.91
C TRP A 154 -17.87 -8.51 8.10
N LEU A 155 -18.92 -7.99 8.77
CA LEU A 155 -20.19 -8.71 8.95
C LEU A 155 -20.84 -9.04 7.60
N ASN A 156 -20.86 -8.09 6.66
CA ASN A 156 -21.39 -8.31 5.31
C ASN A 156 -20.59 -9.38 4.56
N ALA A 157 -19.25 -9.34 4.61
CA ALA A 157 -18.40 -10.34 3.97
C ALA A 157 -18.61 -11.75 4.55
N ARG A 158 -18.81 -11.87 5.86
CA ARG A 158 -19.13 -13.15 6.51
C ARG A 158 -20.51 -13.69 6.12
N ALA A 159 -21.51 -12.82 6.06
CA ALA A 159 -22.86 -13.22 5.64
C ALA A 159 -22.87 -13.75 4.19
N ALA A 160 -22.17 -13.05 3.28
CA ALA A 160 -22.03 -13.49 1.89
C ALA A 160 -21.30 -14.85 1.77
N ALA A 161 -20.24 -15.07 2.52
CA ALA A 161 -19.51 -16.34 2.56
C ALA A 161 -20.38 -17.49 3.16
N GLY A 162 -21.17 -17.21 4.21
CA GLY A 162 -22.08 -18.18 4.81
C GLY A 162 -23.21 -18.60 3.85
N MET A 163 -23.79 -17.67 3.12
CA MET A 163 -24.81 -17.97 2.09
C MET A 163 -24.27 -18.83 0.96
N MET A 164 -23.02 -18.62 0.51
CA MET A 164 -22.36 -19.45 -0.51
C MET A 164 -22.13 -20.88 -0.02
N LEU A 165 -21.79 -21.10 1.24
CA LEU A 165 -21.56 -22.44 1.81
C LEU A 165 -22.86 -23.27 1.93
N ASP A 166 -23.98 -22.65 2.25
CA ASP A 166 -25.28 -23.34 2.39
C ASP A 166 -25.90 -23.71 1.04
N HIS A 167 -25.63 -22.96 -0.02
CA HIS A 167 -26.18 -23.26 -1.36
C HIS A 167 -25.30 -24.15 -2.24
N ASP A 168 -23.97 -24.22 -1.97
CA ASP A 168 -23.02 -24.95 -2.80
C ASP A 168 -22.54 -26.30 -2.24
N ALA A 169 -23.19 -26.82 -1.20
CA ALA A 169 -22.85 -28.13 -0.63
C ALA A 169 -22.96 -29.33 -1.61
N SER A 170 -23.51 -29.12 -2.82
CA SER A 170 -23.69 -30.15 -3.85
C SER A 170 -22.74 -30.07 -5.06
N THR A 171 -21.83 -29.07 -5.14
CA THR A 171 -21.06 -28.81 -6.36
C THR A 171 -19.54 -28.69 -6.15
N PHE A 172 -18.98 -29.25 -5.09
CA PHE A 172 -17.52 -29.37 -5.00
C PHE A 172 -16.99 -30.53 -5.83
N ALA A 173 -16.97 -30.37 -7.16
CA ALA A 173 -16.13 -31.17 -8.04
C ALA A 173 -14.74 -30.50 -8.07
N PHE A 174 -13.74 -31.20 -7.54
CA PHE A 174 -12.32 -30.81 -7.66
C PHE A 174 -11.95 -30.65 -9.15
N GLY A 175 -11.57 -29.45 -9.59
CA GLY A 175 -10.95 -29.24 -10.90
C GLY A 175 -11.63 -28.28 -11.89
N ALA A 176 -12.76 -27.64 -11.57
CA ALA A 176 -13.30 -26.62 -12.47
C ALA A 176 -12.54 -25.28 -12.29
N PRO A 177 -12.10 -24.59 -13.38
CA PRO A 177 -11.54 -23.27 -13.28
C PRO A 177 -12.61 -22.33 -12.71
N ARG A 178 -12.33 -21.71 -11.54
CA ARG A 178 -13.17 -20.64 -11.02
C ARG A 178 -13.26 -19.55 -12.08
N ARG A 179 -14.44 -19.33 -12.64
CA ARG A 179 -14.73 -18.07 -13.35
C ARG A 179 -14.38 -16.94 -12.38
N ALA A 180 -13.60 -15.96 -12.84
CA ALA A 180 -13.38 -14.73 -12.11
C ALA A 180 -14.75 -14.07 -11.91
N GLU A 181 -15.34 -14.25 -10.72
CA GLU A 181 -16.51 -13.47 -10.32
C GLU A 181 -16.09 -11.98 -10.28
N PRO A 182 -17.01 -11.07 -10.66
CA PRO A 182 -16.78 -9.65 -10.48
C PRO A 182 -16.38 -9.44 -9.01
N LEU A 183 -15.29 -8.71 -8.78
CA LEU A 183 -14.85 -8.42 -7.42
C LEU A 183 -16.01 -7.78 -6.66
N ASP A 184 -16.44 -8.44 -5.58
CA ASP A 184 -17.41 -7.94 -4.63
C ASP A 184 -17.03 -6.49 -4.27
N PRO A 185 -17.91 -5.50 -4.48
CA PRO A 185 -17.65 -4.11 -4.11
C PRO A 185 -17.29 -3.94 -2.63
N ASP A 186 -17.67 -4.91 -1.77
CA ASP A 186 -17.31 -4.96 -0.35
C ASP A 186 -15.90 -5.53 -0.10
N ARG A 187 -15.25 -6.15 -1.08
CA ARG A 187 -13.84 -6.54 -1.02
C ARG A 187 -12.95 -5.38 -1.44
N LYS A 188 -12.96 -4.30 -0.68
CA LYS A 188 -12.07 -3.15 -0.91
C LYS A 188 -10.64 -3.55 -0.56
N HIS A 189 -9.78 -3.60 -1.57
CA HIS A 189 -8.34 -3.66 -1.41
C HIS A 189 -7.85 -2.25 -1.10
N GLY A 190 -7.29 -2.02 0.06
CA GLY A 190 -6.99 -0.67 0.51
C GLY A 190 -5.61 -0.50 1.15
N THR A 191 -4.58 -1.17 0.64
CA THR A 191 -3.19 -0.95 1.04
C THR A 191 -2.81 0.52 0.86
N VAL A 192 -2.09 1.09 1.83
CA VAL A 192 -1.55 2.44 1.74
C VAL A 192 -0.06 2.42 1.45
N GLY A 193 0.47 3.49 0.85
CA GLY A 193 1.89 3.58 0.63
C GLY A 193 2.36 4.95 0.19
N ALA A 194 3.68 5.12 0.21
CA ALA A 194 4.36 6.32 -0.22
C ALA A 194 5.67 5.98 -0.93
N VAL A 195 6.04 6.79 -1.91
CA VAL A 195 7.36 6.84 -2.52
C VAL A 195 7.84 8.28 -2.54
N ALA A 196 9.14 8.49 -2.34
CA ALA A 196 9.71 9.83 -2.36
C ALA A 196 11.08 9.84 -3.02
N ARG A 197 11.45 11.02 -3.55
CA ARG A 197 12.81 11.39 -3.92
C ARG A 197 13.19 12.67 -3.19
N ASP A 198 14.34 12.69 -2.52
CA ASP A 198 14.82 13.85 -1.78
C ASP A 198 15.67 14.81 -2.63
N LEU A 199 16.17 15.86 -2.01
CA LEU A 199 17.03 16.87 -2.66
C LEU A 199 18.40 16.32 -3.10
N HIS A 200 18.84 15.21 -2.49
CA HIS A 200 20.11 14.54 -2.84
C HIS A 200 19.95 13.54 -3.99
N GLY A 201 18.70 13.24 -4.37
CA GLY A 201 18.38 12.29 -5.44
C GLY A 201 18.15 10.87 -4.95
N HIS A 202 18.19 10.62 -3.64
CA HIS A 202 17.86 9.32 -3.05
C HIS A 202 16.36 9.06 -3.12
N VAL A 203 15.99 7.81 -3.38
CA VAL A 203 14.59 7.38 -3.40
C VAL A 203 14.29 6.44 -2.25
N ALA A 204 13.03 6.43 -1.79
CA ALA A 204 12.56 5.51 -0.78
C ALA A 204 11.11 5.10 -1.04
N ALA A 205 10.72 3.92 -0.56
CA ALA A 205 9.36 3.40 -0.61
C ALA A 205 8.92 2.88 0.77
N ALA A 206 7.63 3.04 1.07
CA ALA A 206 7.00 2.39 2.21
C ALA A 206 5.57 1.97 1.84
N THR A 207 5.14 0.83 2.40
CA THR A 207 3.81 0.25 2.14
C THR A 207 3.27 -0.34 3.43
N SER A 208 1.96 -0.17 3.73
CA SER A 208 1.31 -0.69 4.93
C SER A 208 -0.12 -1.11 4.67
N THR A 209 -0.61 -2.14 5.38
CA THR A 209 -1.95 -2.68 5.15
C THR A 209 -2.48 -3.50 6.33
N GLY A 210 -3.84 -3.59 6.43
CA GLY A 210 -4.55 -4.63 7.18
C GLY A 210 -4.85 -5.89 6.34
N GLY A 211 -4.47 -5.92 5.06
CA GLY A 211 -4.76 -7.01 4.13
C GLY A 211 -6.11 -6.86 3.43
N ILE A 212 -6.86 -7.97 3.25
CA ILE A 212 -8.18 -8.02 2.65
C ILE A 212 -9.23 -8.40 3.70
N THR A 213 -10.44 -7.86 3.57
CA THR A 213 -11.56 -8.17 4.47
C THR A 213 -11.84 -9.67 4.52
N ASN A 214 -12.03 -10.18 5.73
CA ASN A 214 -12.31 -11.61 5.97
C ASN A 214 -11.16 -12.54 5.54
N LYS A 215 -9.90 -12.04 5.54
CA LYS A 215 -8.72 -12.86 5.26
C LYS A 215 -8.57 -14.00 6.28
N GLN A 216 -8.04 -15.13 5.85
CA GLN A 216 -7.63 -16.17 6.80
C GLN A 216 -6.53 -15.64 7.73
N PRO A 217 -6.56 -15.99 9.03
CA PRO A 217 -5.46 -15.66 9.95
C PRO A 217 -4.10 -16.13 9.39
N GLY A 218 -3.10 -15.26 9.46
CA GLY A 218 -1.78 -15.54 8.91
C GLY A 218 -1.64 -15.33 7.39
N ARG A 219 -2.69 -14.88 6.68
CA ARG A 219 -2.57 -14.51 5.28
C ARG A 219 -1.78 -13.21 5.14
N VAL A 220 -0.69 -13.26 4.41
CA VAL A 220 0.17 -12.13 4.06
C VAL A 220 0.02 -11.82 2.58
N GLY A 221 -0.20 -10.53 2.25
CA GLY A 221 -0.21 -10.01 0.87
C GLY A 221 1.17 -9.56 0.41
N ASP A 222 1.19 -8.75 -0.64
CA ASP A 222 2.40 -8.19 -1.24
C ASP A 222 3.06 -7.11 -0.39
N SER A 223 2.30 -6.40 0.45
CA SER A 223 2.74 -5.18 1.14
C SER A 223 4.03 -5.33 1.95
N PRO A 224 4.24 -6.41 2.75
CA PRO A 224 5.47 -6.59 3.53
C PRO A 224 6.57 -7.31 2.72
N ILE A 225 6.32 -7.70 1.48
CA ILE A 225 7.26 -8.48 0.66
C ILE A 225 8.07 -7.52 -0.22
N ILE A 226 9.36 -7.37 0.13
CA ILE A 226 10.30 -6.57 -0.67
C ILE A 226 10.39 -7.13 -2.09
N GLY A 227 10.19 -6.27 -3.08
CA GLY A 227 10.13 -6.63 -4.49
C GLY A 227 8.72 -6.93 -5.01
N ALA A 228 7.75 -7.21 -4.14
CA ALA A 228 6.36 -7.41 -4.54
C ALA A 228 5.51 -6.14 -4.36
N GLY A 229 5.32 -5.69 -3.11
CA GLY A 229 4.53 -4.52 -2.76
C GLY A 229 5.34 -3.26 -2.45
N CYS A 230 6.63 -3.40 -2.13
CA CYS A 230 7.53 -2.32 -1.76
C CYS A 230 8.92 -2.58 -2.35
N TYR A 231 9.49 -1.59 -3.04
CA TYR A 231 10.86 -1.67 -3.56
C TYR A 231 11.48 -0.27 -3.73
N ALA A 232 12.77 -0.12 -3.47
CA ALA A 232 13.51 1.10 -3.77
C ALA A 232 14.97 0.81 -4.15
N ASP A 233 15.47 1.49 -5.19
CA ASP A 233 16.85 1.46 -5.65
C ASP A 233 17.16 2.77 -6.41
N ASP A 234 18.11 3.54 -5.95
CA ASP A 234 18.53 4.82 -6.56
C ASP A 234 18.98 4.69 -8.02
N ALA A 235 19.43 3.51 -8.42
CA ALA A 235 19.80 3.25 -9.81
C ALA A 235 18.57 3.18 -10.75
N THR A 236 17.36 3.03 -10.20
CA THR A 236 16.13 2.82 -10.98
C THR A 236 14.95 3.65 -10.46
N CYS A 237 14.26 3.17 -9.43
CA CYS A 237 13.05 3.81 -8.90
C CYS A 237 12.68 3.31 -7.50
N ALA A 238 11.74 4.02 -6.85
CA ALA A 238 10.97 3.53 -5.72
C ALA A 238 9.53 3.22 -6.16
N VAL A 239 8.96 2.13 -5.65
CA VAL A 239 7.62 1.61 -6.00
C VAL A 239 6.88 1.19 -4.75
N SER A 240 5.60 1.58 -4.64
CA SER A 240 4.63 1.05 -3.67
C SER A 240 3.37 0.58 -4.39
N ALA A 241 2.87 -0.60 -4.04
CA ALA A 241 1.79 -1.28 -4.74
C ALA A 241 0.54 -1.46 -3.87
N THR A 242 -0.61 -1.56 -4.52
CA THR A 242 -1.91 -1.84 -3.90
C THR A 242 -2.80 -2.64 -4.84
N GLY A 243 -3.47 -3.69 -4.33
CA GLY A 243 -4.38 -4.50 -5.15
C GLY A 243 -4.49 -5.94 -4.70
N THR A 244 -4.62 -6.85 -5.67
CA THR A 244 -4.71 -8.30 -5.43
C THR A 244 -3.33 -8.85 -5.07
N GLY A 245 -2.97 -8.80 -3.79
CA GLY A 245 -1.62 -9.05 -3.27
C GLY A 245 -0.94 -10.30 -3.81
N GLU A 246 -1.68 -11.40 -3.92
CA GLU A 246 -1.18 -12.68 -4.45
C GLU A 246 -0.63 -12.56 -5.88
N MET A 247 -1.23 -11.68 -6.70
CA MET A 247 -0.80 -11.47 -8.09
C MET A 247 0.43 -10.57 -8.16
N PHE A 248 0.52 -9.57 -7.28
CA PHE A 248 1.72 -8.76 -7.13
C PHE A 248 2.91 -9.58 -6.62
N ILE A 249 2.70 -10.51 -5.68
CA ILE A 249 3.74 -11.46 -5.21
C ILE A 249 4.21 -12.35 -6.38
N ARG A 250 3.28 -12.95 -7.12
CA ARG A 250 3.61 -13.87 -8.22
C ARG A 250 4.41 -13.22 -9.35
N LEU A 251 4.25 -11.91 -9.55
CA LEU A 251 5.01 -11.13 -10.54
C LEU A 251 6.28 -10.50 -9.96
N ALA A 252 6.46 -10.48 -8.62
CA ALA A 252 7.45 -9.62 -7.99
C ALA A 252 7.32 -8.16 -8.50
N ALA A 253 6.09 -7.63 -8.51
CA ALA A 253 5.64 -6.53 -9.36
C ALA A 253 6.43 -5.24 -9.14
N ALA A 254 6.75 -4.88 -7.89
CA ALA A 254 7.52 -3.68 -7.60
C ALA A 254 8.96 -3.79 -8.13
N HIS A 255 9.58 -4.96 -7.99
CA HIS A 255 10.92 -5.20 -8.54
C HIS A 255 10.91 -5.29 -10.08
N ASP A 256 9.85 -5.84 -10.70
CA ASP A 256 9.78 -5.94 -12.16
C ASP A 256 9.78 -4.55 -12.83
N VAL A 257 9.15 -3.54 -12.22
CA VAL A 257 9.27 -2.14 -12.70
C VAL A 257 10.73 -1.69 -12.73
N ALA A 258 11.46 -1.90 -11.62
CA ALA A 258 12.87 -1.54 -11.53
C ALA A 258 13.74 -2.36 -12.50
N ALA A 259 13.46 -3.65 -12.65
CA ALA A 259 14.15 -4.55 -13.58
C ALA A 259 13.97 -4.14 -15.05
N GLN A 260 12.78 -3.69 -15.44
CA GLN A 260 12.54 -3.18 -16.80
C GLN A 260 13.33 -1.89 -17.07
N ILE A 261 13.46 -1.01 -16.08
CA ILE A 261 14.30 0.18 -16.18
C ILE A 261 15.77 -0.25 -16.33
N ALA A 262 16.27 -1.09 -15.40
CA ALA A 262 17.67 -1.48 -15.35
C ALA A 262 18.14 -2.30 -16.57
N TYR A 263 17.34 -3.27 -16.99
CA TYR A 263 17.77 -4.27 -17.98
C TYR A 263 17.25 -4.02 -19.40
N ARG A 264 16.14 -3.27 -19.55
CA ARG A 264 15.55 -2.98 -20.85
C ARG A 264 15.66 -1.51 -21.25
N GLY A 265 16.13 -0.63 -20.34
CA GLY A 265 16.18 0.81 -20.58
C GLY A 265 14.80 1.46 -20.73
N ALA A 266 13.75 0.85 -20.16
CA ALA A 266 12.41 1.42 -20.18
C ALA A 266 12.36 2.70 -19.34
N THR A 267 11.52 3.65 -19.74
CA THR A 267 11.19 4.79 -18.85
C THR A 267 10.32 4.31 -17.68
N LEU A 268 10.30 5.07 -16.57
CA LEU A 268 9.43 4.77 -15.44
C LEU A 268 7.97 4.56 -15.86
N ALA A 269 7.44 5.47 -16.69
CA ALA A 269 6.06 5.40 -17.16
C ALA A 269 5.79 4.13 -17.99
N GLN A 270 6.71 3.74 -18.86
CA GLN A 270 6.59 2.51 -19.66
C GLN A 270 6.61 1.25 -18.79
N ALA A 271 7.58 1.15 -17.86
CA ALA A 271 7.74 -0.01 -16.99
C ALA A 271 6.53 -0.16 -16.04
N ALA A 272 6.12 0.94 -15.40
CA ALA A 272 4.97 0.96 -14.51
C ALA A 272 3.65 0.60 -15.24
N HIS A 273 3.44 1.18 -16.43
CA HIS A 273 2.28 0.87 -17.27
C HIS A 273 2.27 -0.60 -17.71
N ASP A 274 3.42 -1.15 -18.13
CA ASP A 274 3.49 -2.55 -18.58
C ASP A 274 3.11 -3.52 -17.46
N VAL A 275 3.65 -3.34 -16.26
CA VAL A 275 3.31 -4.19 -15.12
C VAL A 275 1.82 -4.14 -14.80
N VAL A 276 1.24 -2.94 -14.68
CA VAL A 276 -0.14 -2.77 -14.19
C VAL A 276 -1.17 -3.03 -15.28
N MET A 277 -0.94 -2.58 -16.50
CA MET A 277 -1.94 -2.62 -17.57
C MET A 277 -1.81 -3.84 -18.49
N ASN A 278 -0.62 -4.46 -18.56
CA ASN A 278 -0.38 -5.59 -19.45
C ASN A 278 -0.13 -6.91 -18.68
N GLN A 279 0.76 -6.92 -17.67
CA GLN A 279 1.16 -8.17 -17.01
C GLN A 279 0.14 -8.63 -15.98
N LEU A 280 -0.28 -7.76 -15.04
CA LEU A 280 -1.27 -8.09 -14.01
C LEU A 280 -2.58 -8.67 -14.59
N PRO A 281 -3.20 -8.08 -15.64
CA PRO A 281 -4.42 -8.64 -16.22
C PRO A 281 -4.28 -10.05 -16.78
N ARG A 282 -3.09 -10.45 -17.26
CA ARG A 282 -2.84 -11.80 -17.79
C ARG A 282 -2.99 -12.89 -16.74
N ILE A 283 -2.84 -12.54 -15.47
CA ILE A 283 -3.01 -13.45 -14.33
C ILE A 283 -4.19 -13.06 -13.45
N ALA A 284 -5.16 -12.33 -14.02
CA ALA A 284 -6.34 -11.79 -13.33
C ALA A 284 -6.00 -10.86 -12.13
N GLY A 285 -4.85 -10.21 -12.16
CA GLY A 285 -4.42 -9.23 -11.16
C GLY A 285 -5.09 -7.88 -11.38
N ARG A 286 -5.54 -7.25 -10.28
CA ARG A 286 -6.14 -5.92 -10.25
C ARG A 286 -5.47 -5.06 -9.18
N GLY A 287 -5.31 -3.78 -9.49
CA GLY A 287 -4.71 -2.83 -8.55
C GLY A 287 -3.99 -1.70 -9.27
N GLY A 288 -3.05 -1.10 -8.58
CA GLY A 288 -2.22 -0.02 -9.08
C GLY A 288 -0.90 0.08 -8.34
N ILE A 289 -0.04 0.93 -8.83
CA ILE A 289 1.22 1.30 -8.18
C ILE A 289 1.39 2.80 -8.20
N ILE A 290 2.19 3.29 -7.27
CA ILE A 290 2.84 4.60 -7.38
C ILE A 290 4.34 4.36 -7.49
N ALA A 291 5.02 5.15 -8.31
CA ALA A 291 6.45 5.04 -8.50
C ALA A 291 7.11 6.40 -8.74
N VAL A 292 8.35 6.55 -8.28
CA VAL A 292 9.20 7.73 -8.55
C VAL A 292 10.60 7.25 -8.93
N ASP A 293 11.22 7.88 -9.94
CA ASP A 293 12.60 7.59 -10.32
C ASP A 293 13.60 8.62 -9.74
N ALA A 294 14.89 8.36 -9.92
CA ALA A 294 15.96 9.24 -9.48
C ALA A 294 15.96 10.62 -10.17
N PHE A 295 15.20 10.79 -11.27
CA PHE A 295 15.04 12.07 -11.96
C PHE A 295 13.82 12.85 -11.47
N GLY A 296 12.98 12.28 -10.57
CA GLY A 296 11.77 12.89 -10.06
C GLY A 296 10.57 12.76 -11.01
N ASN A 297 10.61 11.84 -11.98
CA ASN A 297 9.42 11.46 -12.71
C ASN A 297 8.52 10.61 -11.80
N VAL A 298 7.20 10.78 -11.93
CA VAL A 298 6.18 10.04 -11.18
C VAL A 298 5.32 9.25 -12.16
N ALA A 299 4.95 8.02 -11.78
CA ALA A 299 3.97 7.21 -12.48
C ALA A 299 2.99 6.60 -11.47
N MET A 300 1.68 6.68 -11.77
CA MET A 300 0.61 6.19 -10.89
C MET A 300 -0.44 5.39 -11.68
N PRO A 301 -0.07 4.37 -12.48
CA PRO A 301 -1.03 3.58 -13.24
C PRO A 301 -1.84 2.64 -12.33
N PHE A 302 -3.13 2.45 -12.69
CA PHE A 302 -4.00 1.47 -12.05
C PHE A 302 -5.02 0.92 -13.06
N ASN A 303 -5.40 -0.35 -12.90
CA ASN A 303 -6.34 -1.06 -13.76
C ASN A 303 -7.71 -1.31 -13.10
N THR A 304 -7.96 -0.70 -11.95
CA THR A 304 -9.23 -0.69 -11.21
C THR A 304 -10.11 0.50 -11.60
N GLU A 305 -11.30 0.61 -11.03
CA GLU A 305 -12.23 1.73 -11.24
C GLU A 305 -11.72 3.04 -10.65
N GLY A 306 -10.98 2.97 -9.52
CA GLY A 306 -10.36 4.11 -8.87
C GLY A 306 -9.13 3.71 -8.06
N MET A 307 -8.34 4.74 -7.70
CA MET A 307 -7.22 4.66 -6.78
C MET A 307 -7.10 5.99 -6.04
N TYR A 308 -7.18 5.97 -4.72
CA TYR A 308 -6.81 7.13 -3.90
C TYR A 308 -5.33 7.39 -4.08
N ARG A 309 -4.95 8.53 -4.65
CA ARG A 309 -3.57 8.84 -5.01
C ARG A 309 -3.28 10.33 -5.02
N GLY A 310 -2.01 10.66 -4.96
CA GLY A 310 -1.58 12.03 -5.16
C GLY A 310 -0.07 12.17 -5.11
N HIS A 311 0.42 13.34 -5.49
CA HIS A 311 1.83 13.68 -5.39
C HIS A 311 2.02 15.16 -5.03
N ALA A 312 3.18 15.49 -4.50
CA ALA A 312 3.58 16.86 -4.21
C ALA A 312 5.07 17.06 -4.50
N ARG A 313 5.37 18.04 -5.34
CA ARG A 313 6.75 18.53 -5.58
C ARG A 313 7.05 19.67 -4.60
N VAL A 314 8.25 19.70 -4.05
CA VAL A 314 8.68 20.84 -3.22
C VAL A 314 8.54 22.14 -4.00
N GLY A 315 7.82 23.10 -3.42
CA GLY A 315 7.50 24.38 -4.04
C GLY A 315 6.23 24.43 -4.89
N ALA A 316 5.48 23.33 -5.00
CA ALA A 316 4.21 23.28 -5.72
C ALA A 316 3.06 22.80 -4.82
N ALA A 317 1.82 23.10 -5.20
CA ALA A 317 0.65 22.57 -4.50
C ALA A 317 0.51 21.06 -4.72
N PRO A 318 0.03 20.29 -3.72
CA PRO A 318 -0.31 18.89 -3.91
C PRO A 318 -1.39 18.67 -4.98
N VAL A 319 -1.25 17.59 -5.74
CA VAL A 319 -2.24 17.12 -6.70
C VAL A 319 -2.79 15.79 -6.22
N VAL A 320 -4.12 15.66 -6.10
CA VAL A 320 -4.80 14.46 -5.61
C VAL A 320 -5.85 13.98 -6.61
N GLY A 321 -5.99 12.67 -6.73
CA GLY A 321 -6.98 12.01 -7.59
C GLY A 321 -7.55 10.76 -6.93
N ILE A 322 -8.78 10.39 -7.33
CA ILE A 322 -9.50 9.21 -6.89
C ILE A 322 -9.92 8.37 -8.11
N TYR A 323 -10.52 9.00 -9.09
CA TYR A 323 -11.13 8.36 -10.25
C TYR A 323 -10.18 8.34 -11.45
N ARG A 324 -10.54 7.58 -12.51
CA ARG A 324 -9.72 7.47 -13.72
C ARG A 324 -9.60 8.78 -14.51
N ASP A 325 -10.65 9.58 -14.47
CA ASP A 325 -10.74 10.87 -15.12
C ASP A 325 -10.19 12.05 -14.31
N ASP A 326 -9.72 11.78 -13.07
CA ASP A 326 -8.99 12.76 -12.29
C ASP A 326 -7.56 12.85 -12.84
N ASP A 327 -7.20 13.97 -13.46
CA ASP A 327 -5.83 14.28 -13.88
C ASP A 327 -4.95 14.48 -12.65
N ALA A 328 -4.34 13.37 -12.20
CA ALA A 328 -3.29 13.36 -11.20
C ALA A 328 -1.92 13.11 -11.87
N SER A 329 -1.80 13.44 -13.13
CA SER A 329 -0.59 13.33 -13.95
C SER A 329 0.29 14.56 -13.86
#